data_329a44ad6fa725864a84e18ed549b44c
#
_entry.id   329a44ad6fa725864a84e18ed549b44c
#
_cell.length_a   1.000
_cell.length_b   1.000
_cell.length_c   1.000
_cell.angle_alpha   90.00
_cell.angle_beta   90.00
_cell.angle_gamma   90.00
#
_symmetry.space_group_name_H-M   'P 1'
#
loop_
_entity.id
_entity.type
_entity.pdbx_description
1 polymer ?
#
loop_
_entity_poly.entity_id
_entity_poly.type
_entity_poly.pdbx_seq_one_letter_code
_entity_poly.pdbx_strand_id
1 'polypeptide(L)'
;MTITKLTRTDLAPDLEAYQALFAQAELSHPAPSLSGDLQPRLFYGLEQLLYTPAVSSFMLVKAPEEPEYLQWLAAETRTLHEPAAPLYGVRYEVTDAQVTLAPAQGAEDNFASTAPVVMADWVEAEQLFGCVRQFNGAITLQPGLVHQANGGVLVLSLRTLLAQPLLWVRLKNMVTRQRFDWLSMDESRPLPVSIPSMPLSLKIILVGERESLADFQEMEPELAAQAIYSEYEDTLQFADADTLKAWCQWVWQNAQQLALPGPAADAWPLLIDEGTRYTGDQETLPLSPLWITRQLREAAAFCEGEEITGEAMQTMLARRVWREGYLAERMQDEILQEQILIETEGECVGQINALSVIEFPGHPRAFGEPSRISCVVHIGDGEFIDVERKAELGGNIHAKGMMIMQAFLMSELELEQQLPFTASLTFEQSYSEVDGDSASMAELCALISALANVPINQSIAITGSVDQFGRVQPVGGLNEKNEGFFTICQQRGLTGKQGVIIPAANVRHLSLSHELRQAVADNQFAIWAIDDITEALPMLTQLMWDGEGQTLRQTIQERIAQATQQETRHRFPWPLRWLGGTSSN
;
A
#
# COMPACT_ATOMS: atom_id res chain seq x y z
N MET A 1 -1.84 -32.71 -10.87
CA MET A 1 -1.93 -31.81 -9.71
C MET A 1 -3.35 -31.29 -9.64
N THR A 2 -3.91 -31.11 -8.47
CA THR A 2 -5.35 -30.78 -8.32
C THR A 2 -5.47 -29.27 -8.13
N ILE A 3 -6.11 -28.60 -9.08
CA ILE A 3 -6.44 -27.18 -8.97
C ILE A 3 -7.22 -26.95 -7.68
N THR A 4 -6.79 -25.97 -6.90
CA THR A 4 -7.45 -25.65 -5.63
C THR A 4 -8.59 -24.67 -5.87
N LYS A 5 -9.84 -25.17 -5.80
CA LYS A 5 -11.03 -24.30 -5.75
C LYS A 5 -11.14 -23.71 -4.35
N LEU A 6 -11.12 -22.39 -4.25
CA LEU A 6 -11.21 -21.69 -2.98
C LEU A 6 -12.62 -21.76 -2.40
N THR A 7 -12.68 -21.78 -1.08
CA THR A 7 -13.92 -21.75 -0.29
C THR A 7 -14.14 -20.34 0.28
N ARG A 8 -15.31 -20.08 0.83
CA ARG A 8 -15.63 -18.78 1.45
C ARG A 8 -14.61 -18.34 2.50
N THR A 9 -14.06 -19.29 3.26
CA THR A 9 -13.07 -19.02 4.32
C THR A 9 -11.69 -18.61 3.81
N ASP A 10 -11.37 -18.94 2.56
CA ASP A 10 -10.09 -18.55 1.94
C ASP A 10 -10.10 -17.11 1.39
N LEU A 11 -11.29 -16.48 1.29
CA LEU A 11 -11.50 -15.21 0.58
C LEU A 11 -11.44 -13.97 1.47
N ALA A 12 -11.24 -14.15 2.77
CA ALA A 12 -11.09 -13.10 3.77
C ALA A 12 -10.50 -13.72 5.04
N PRO A 13 -10.03 -12.92 6.02
CA PRO A 13 -9.52 -13.46 7.28
C PRO A 13 -10.56 -14.33 7.99
N ASP A 14 -10.11 -15.47 8.52
CA ASP A 14 -10.97 -16.34 9.33
C ASP A 14 -11.07 -15.80 10.76
N LEU A 15 -12.22 -15.22 11.06
CA LEU A 15 -12.51 -14.58 12.34
C LEU A 15 -13.41 -15.42 13.27
N GLU A 16 -13.78 -16.64 12.86
CA GLU A 16 -14.67 -17.50 13.67
C GLU A 16 -14.05 -17.83 15.03
N ALA A 17 -12.74 -18.07 15.06
CA ALA A 17 -12.02 -18.37 16.29
C ALA A 17 -11.95 -17.19 17.29
N TYR A 18 -12.18 -15.96 16.83
CA TYR A 18 -12.04 -14.74 17.63
C TYR A 18 -13.38 -14.13 18.10
N GLN A 19 -14.53 -14.73 17.79
CA GLN A 19 -15.83 -14.18 18.18
C GLN A 19 -15.98 -13.97 19.70
N ALA A 20 -15.44 -14.88 20.52
CA ALA A 20 -15.45 -14.74 21.97
C ALA A 20 -14.60 -13.55 22.46
N LEU A 21 -13.54 -13.19 21.71
CA LEU A 21 -12.72 -12.02 22.01
C LEU A 21 -13.51 -10.72 21.83
N PHE A 22 -14.27 -10.59 20.77
CA PHE A 22 -15.00 -9.37 20.43
C PHE A 22 -16.07 -8.98 21.44
N ALA A 23 -16.54 -9.93 22.24
CA ALA A 23 -17.53 -9.72 23.31
C ALA A 23 -16.89 -9.35 24.67
N GLN A 24 -15.56 -9.23 24.77
CA GLN A 24 -14.87 -8.95 26.01
C GLN A 24 -14.93 -7.46 26.39
N ALA A 25 -15.39 -7.15 27.59
CA ALA A 25 -15.39 -5.77 28.11
C ALA A 25 -13.98 -5.16 28.26
N GLU A 26 -12.95 -6.00 28.32
CA GLU A 26 -11.54 -5.57 28.42
C GLU A 26 -11.04 -4.84 27.18
N LEU A 27 -11.71 -4.97 26.03
CA LEU A 27 -11.33 -4.25 24.81
C LEU A 27 -11.46 -2.73 24.99
N SER A 28 -12.42 -2.25 25.79
CA SER A 28 -12.61 -0.83 26.09
C SER A 28 -11.66 -0.27 27.16
N HIS A 29 -10.81 -1.12 27.73
CA HIS A 29 -9.87 -0.76 28.80
C HIS A 29 -8.44 -1.16 28.41
N PRO A 30 -7.75 -0.36 27.55
CA PRO A 30 -6.40 -0.68 27.11
C PRO A 30 -5.39 -0.69 28.26
N ALA A 31 -4.41 -1.57 28.18
CA ALA A 31 -3.31 -1.62 29.14
C ALA A 31 -2.44 -0.37 28.99
N PRO A 32 -1.82 0.12 30.08
CA PRO A 32 -0.90 1.27 30.03
C PRO A 32 0.32 1.06 29.11
N SER A 33 0.76 -0.19 28.93
CA SER A 33 1.90 -0.56 28.06
C SER A 33 1.52 -0.73 26.59
N LEU A 34 0.24 -0.59 26.23
CA LEU A 34 -0.26 -0.93 24.89
C LEU A 34 0.56 -0.31 23.75
N SER A 35 0.87 0.98 23.83
CA SER A 35 1.64 1.65 22.78
C SER A 35 3.05 1.08 22.65
N GLY A 36 3.71 0.74 23.77
CA GLY A 36 5.02 0.10 23.77
C GLY A 36 4.99 -1.31 23.16
N ASP A 37 3.92 -2.07 23.41
CA ASP A 37 3.74 -3.40 22.85
C ASP A 37 3.49 -3.36 21.33
N LEU A 38 2.79 -2.33 20.83
CA LEU A 38 2.51 -2.13 19.41
C LEU A 38 3.65 -1.46 18.62
N GLN A 39 4.53 -0.70 19.30
CA GLN A 39 5.63 0.07 18.69
C GLN A 39 6.97 -0.21 19.39
N PRO A 40 7.40 -1.47 19.56
CA PRO A 40 8.52 -1.81 20.44
C PRO A 40 9.84 -1.17 20.05
N ARG A 41 10.13 -1.07 18.74
CA ARG A 41 11.37 -0.46 18.25
C ARG A 41 11.41 1.04 18.46
N LEU A 42 10.28 1.71 18.25
CA LEU A 42 10.17 3.15 18.45
C LEU A 42 10.30 3.49 19.95
N PHE A 43 9.66 2.73 20.82
CA PHE A 43 9.77 2.90 22.27
C PHE A 43 11.20 2.68 22.75
N TYR A 44 11.88 1.64 22.26
CA TYR A 44 13.29 1.43 22.58
C TYR A 44 14.17 2.63 22.16
N GLY A 45 13.93 3.21 20.98
CA GLY A 45 14.62 4.41 20.51
C GLY A 45 14.34 5.64 21.40
N LEU A 46 13.08 5.82 21.86
CA LEU A 46 12.71 6.88 22.79
C LEU A 46 13.40 6.70 24.17
N GLU A 47 13.45 5.49 24.69
CA GLU A 47 14.16 5.19 25.93
C GLU A 47 15.66 5.49 25.82
N GLN A 48 16.29 5.13 24.70
CA GLN A 48 17.68 5.49 24.44
C GLN A 48 17.87 7.01 24.41
N LEU A 49 16.98 7.76 23.76
CA LEU A 49 17.05 9.21 23.73
C LEU A 49 16.90 9.81 25.13
N LEU A 50 15.98 9.30 25.92
CA LEU A 50 15.64 9.86 27.23
C LEU A 50 16.65 9.48 28.33
N TYR A 51 17.06 8.22 28.40
CA TYR A 51 17.78 7.66 29.55
C TYR A 51 19.23 7.29 29.28
N THR A 52 19.72 7.36 28.02
CA THR A 52 21.11 7.07 27.70
C THR A 52 21.84 8.34 27.21
N PRO A 53 22.33 9.20 28.11
CA PRO A 53 22.80 10.54 27.81
C PRO A 53 23.96 10.61 26.80
N ALA A 54 24.70 9.53 26.64
CA ALA A 54 25.91 9.49 25.80
C ALA A 54 25.63 9.13 24.34
N VAL A 55 24.39 8.73 23.98
CA VAL A 55 24.10 8.25 22.61
C VAL A 55 23.92 9.43 21.66
N SER A 56 22.88 10.25 21.87
CA SER A 56 22.61 11.41 21.03
C SER A 56 21.61 12.35 21.69
N SER A 57 21.63 13.63 21.32
CA SER A 57 20.54 14.59 21.63
C SER A 57 19.50 14.65 20.50
N PHE A 58 19.67 13.89 19.43
CA PHE A 58 18.81 13.91 18.24
C PHE A 58 18.30 12.50 17.94
N MET A 59 17.02 12.43 17.60
CA MET A 59 16.37 11.23 17.09
C MET A 59 15.65 11.54 15.79
N LEU A 60 15.80 10.66 14.81
CA LEU A 60 15.10 10.68 13.53
C LEU A 60 14.02 9.60 13.55
N VAL A 61 12.78 9.99 13.29
CA VAL A 61 11.65 9.07 13.26
C VAL A 61 11.01 9.09 11.87
N LYS A 62 11.03 7.95 11.18
CA LYS A 62 10.24 7.79 9.95
C LYS A 62 8.78 7.62 10.35
N ALA A 63 7.96 8.59 10.04
CA ALA A 63 6.51 8.56 10.15
C ALA A 63 5.90 9.61 9.22
N PRO A 64 4.59 9.52 8.89
CA PRO A 64 3.89 10.63 8.24
C PRO A 64 4.01 11.92 9.06
N GLU A 65 4.26 13.04 8.36
CA GLU A 65 4.44 14.37 8.97
C GLU A 65 3.10 15.05 9.26
N GLU A 66 2.09 14.26 9.62
CA GLU A 66 0.75 14.74 9.94
C GLU A 66 0.61 14.98 11.45
N PRO A 67 -0.22 15.96 11.86
CA PRO A 67 -0.38 16.35 13.27
C PRO A 67 -0.72 15.18 14.19
N GLU A 68 -1.49 14.21 13.73
CA GLU A 68 -1.93 13.06 14.51
C GLU A 68 -0.74 12.19 14.95
N TYR A 69 0.23 11.96 14.06
CA TYR A 69 1.43 11.19 14.39
C TYR A 69 2.37 11.94 15.33
N LEU A 70 2.56 13.26 15.10
CA LEU A 70 3.39 14.08 15.98
C LEU A 70 2.77 14.21 17.37
N GLN A 71 1.44 14.39 17.47
CA GLN A 71 0.70 14.46 18.74
C GLN A 71 0.82 13.13 19.49
N TRP A 72 0.61 12.01 18.81
CA TRP A 72 0.76 10.69 19.39
C TRP A 72 2.18 10.50 19.92
N LEU A 73 3.21 10.77 19.09
CA LEU A 73 4.61 10.62 19.49
C LEU A 73 4.97 11.52 20.69
N ALA A 74 4.49 12.75 20.71
CA ALA A 74 4.69 13.67 21.82
C ALA A 74 3.99 13.19 23.11
N ALA A 75 2.79 12.62 22.98
CA ALA A 75 2.06 12.05 24.11
C ALA A 75 2.79 10.84 24.71
N GLU A 76 3.23 9.90 23.88
CA GLU A 76 3.99 8.73 24.31
C GLU A 76 5.36 9.11 24.90
N THR A 77 6.06 10.06 24.27
CA THR A 77 7.31 10.59 24.82
C THR A 77 7.09 11.22 26.18
N ARG A 78 5.93 11.86 26.40
CA ARG A 78 5.59 12.48 27.70
C ARG A 78 5.31 11.43 28.77
N THR A 79 4.70 10.31 28.44
CA THR A 79 4.48 9.21 29.39
C THR A 79 5.77 8.54 29.82
N LEU A 80 6.75 8.44 28.91
CA LEU A 80 8.08 7.90 29.20
C LEU A 80 8.98 8.89 29.94
N HIS A 81 8.77 10.19 29.75
CA HIS A 81 9.61 11.22 30.34
C HIS A 81 9.22 11.44 31.80
N GLU A 82 9.90 10.74 32.70
CA GLU A 82 9.82 11.03 34.14
C GLU A 82 10.68 12.26 34.46
N PRO A 83 10.09 13.36 34.91
CA PRO A 83 10.88 14.50 35.38
C PRO A 83 11.50 14.10 36.72
N ALA A 84 12.80 13.86 36.72
CA ALA A 84 13.54 13.44 37.91
C ALA A 84 13.56 14.48 39.06
N ALA A 85 13.19 15.72 38.76
CA ALA A 85 12.97 16.81 39.70
C ALA A 85 12.24 17.96 38.98
N PRO A 86 11.59 18.89 39.69
CA PRO A 86 11.06 20.11 39.09
C PRO A 86 12.22 20.79 38.33
N LEU A 87 12.08 20.97 37.04
CA LEU A 87 13.08 21.65 36.22
C LEU A 87 13.02 23.15 36.56
N TYR A 88 13.86 23.56 37.51
CA TYR A 88 14.03 24.97 37.80
C TYR A 88 14.92 25.55 36.68
N GLY A 89 14.31 26.35 35.79
CA GLY A 89 15.04 27.03 34.75
C GLY A 89 15.61 28.37 35.23
N VAL A 90 15.45 29.34 34.38
CA VAL A 90 15.93 30.70 34.64
C VAL A 90 14.78 31.70 34.53
N ARG A 91 14.95 32.85 35.17
CA ARG A 91 14.13 34.05 34.94
C ARG A 91 14.99 35.16 34.39
N TYR A 92 14.39 36.01 33.59
CA TYR A 92 15.00 37.23 33.10
C TYR A 92 14.44 38.40 33.91
N GLU A 93 15.34 39.15 34.54
CA GLU A 93 14.99 40.38 35.24
C GLU A 93 15.28 41.58 34.33
N VAL A 94 14.27 42.34 34.00
CA VAL A 94 14.36 43.53 33.13
C VAL A 94 14.26 44.76 33.99
N THR A 95 15.35 45.54 34.06
CA THR A 95 15.40 46.81 34.82
C THR A 95 15.89 47.89 33.89
N ASP A 96 15.06 48.93 33.68
CA ASP A 96 15.34 50.08 32.80
C ASP A 96 15.82 49.70 31.40
N ALA A 97 17.11 49.56 31.15
CA ALA A 97 17.70 49.17 29.87
C ALA A 97 18.64 47.96 30.00
N GLN A 98 18.57 47.25 31.10
CA GLN A 98 19.40 46.07 31.34
C GLN A 98 18.54 44.80 31.55
N VAL A 99 19.00 43.71 30.98
CA VAL A 99 18.44 42.37 31.18
C VAL A 99 19.47 41.52 31.88
N THR A 100 19.09 40.94 33.02
CA THR A 100 19.94 40.03 33.77
C THR A 100 19.27 38.67 33.88
N LEU A 101 20.10 37.63 34.04
CA LEU A 101 19.65 36.25 34.19
C LEU A 101 19.79 35.86 35.67
N ALA A 102 18.72 35.33 36.25
CA ALA A 102 18.72 34.81 37.60
C ALA A 102 18.10 33.40 37.63
N PRO A 103 18.43 32.54 38.61
CA PRO A 103 17.73 31.28 38.81
C PRO A 103 16.23 31.53 39.08
N ALA A 104 15.37 30.72 38.47
CA ALA A 104 13.95 30.71 38.78
C ALA A 104 13.72 30.23 40.23
N GLN A 105 12.77 30.85 40.92
CA GLN A 105 12.43 30.52 42.30
C GLN A 105 11.30 29.50 42.40
N GLY A 106 10.55 29.33 41.30
CA GLY A 106 9.46 28.40 41.19
C GLY A 106 9.02 28.19 39.75
N ALA A 107 7.97 27.45 39.54
CA ALA A 107 7.43 27.21 38.22
C ALA A 107 6.81 28.48 37.58
N GLU A 108 6.27 29.38 38.40
CA GLU A 108 5.54 30.57 37.95
C GLU A 108 6.45 31.67 37.40
N ASP A 109 7.68 31.76 37.91
CA ASP A 109 8.67 32.76 37.47
C ASP A 109 9.71 32.18 36.50
N ASN A 110 9.58 30.91 36.14
CA ASN A 110 10.46 30.22 35.23
C ASN A 110 10.17 30.62 33.78
N PHE A 111 11.14 31.24 33.12
CA PHE A 111 11.05 31.62 31.70
C PHE A 111 11.08 30.40 30.75
N ALA A 112 11.57 29.26 31.21
CA ALA A 112 11.75 28.05 30.44
C ALA A 112 11.22 26.83 31.18
N SER A 113 11.14 25.69 30.48
CA SER A 113 10.71 24.40 31.08
C SER A 113 9.28 24.38 31.59
N THR A 114 8.35 24.91 30.82
CA THR A 114 6.93 24.89 31.14
C THR A 114 6.27 23.57 30.78
N ALA A 115 6.87 22.78 29.89
CA ALA A 115 6.39 21.48 29.47
C ALA A 115 7.56 20.54 29.15
N PRO A 116 7.52 19.26 29.64
CA PRO A 116 8.60 18.30 29.40
C PRO A 116 8.71 17.86 27.94
N VAL A 117 7.60 17.88 27.19
CA VAL A 117 7.57 17.56 25.76
C VAL A 117 6.70 18.58 25.05
N VAL A 118 7.28 19.22 24.05
CA VAL A 118 6.60 20.20 23.19
C VAL A 118 6.69 19.72 21.73
N MET A 119 5.64 19.93 20.95
CA MET A 119 5.62 19.53 19.54
C MET A 119 5.14 20.68 18.67
N ALA A 120 5.60 20.71 17.42
CA ALA A 120 5.07 21.53 16.36
C ALA A 120 5.22 20.82 15.00
N ASP A 121 4.14 20.79 14.25
CA ASP A 121 4.09 20.34 12.85
C ASP A 121 4.61 21.41 11.89
N TRP A 122 4.31 22.68 12.21
CA TRP A 122 4.86 23.86 11.53
C TRP A 122 5.25 24.91 12.55
N VAL A 123 6.35 25.61 12.31
CA VAL A 123 6.82 26.63 13.23
C VAL A 123 7.57 27.74 12.50
N GLU A 124 7.31 28.98 12.90
CA GLU A 124 8.05 30.16 12.45
C GLU A 124 9.14 30.54 13.47
N ALA A 125 10.08 31.38 13.03
CA ALA A 125 11.25 31.75 13.82
C ALA A 125 10.91 32.32 15.20
N GLU A 126 9.92 33.23 15.29
CA GLU A 126 9.48 33.79 16.58
C GLU A 126 8.81 32.76 17.50
N GLN A 127 8.07 31.82 16.91
CA GLN A 127 7.45 30.74 17.69
C GLN A 127 8.50 29.77 18.24
N LEU A 128 9.53 29.45 17.42
CA LEU A 128 10.57 28.51 17.81
C LEU A 128 11.52 29.12 18.84
N PHE A 129 12.03 30.34 18.58
CA PHE A 129 13.09 30.95 19.37
C PHE A 129 12.61 32.07 20.32
N GLY A 130 11.33 32.38 20.31
CA GLY A 130 10.82 33.53 21.04
C GLY A 130 11.19 34.87 20.39
N CYS A 131 10.76 35.95 20.98
CA CYS A 131 11.07 37.28 20.48
C CYS A 131 11.28 38.31 21.62
N VAL A 132 11.96 39.38 21.25
CA VAL A 132 12.21 40.55 22.10
C VAL A 132 11.39 41.71 21.54
N ARG A 133 10.50 42.25 22.34
CA ARG A 133 9.66 43.39 21.96
C ARG A 133 10.00 44.59 22.82
N GLN A 134 9.98 45.78 22.20
CA GLN A 134 10.13 47.05 22.89
C GLN A 134 8.91 47.95 22.59
N PHE A 135 8.24 48.38 23.63
CA PHE A 135 7.12 49.28 23.52
C PHE A 135 7.23 50.40 24.57
N ASN A 136 7.19 51.66 24.16
CA ASN A 136 7.36 52.82 25.01
C ASN A 136 8.57 52.76 25.97
N GLY A 137 9.69 52.18 25.49
CA GLY A 137 10.90 52.02 26.27
C GLY A 137 10.94 50.74 27.14
N ALA A 138 9.80 50.11 27.39
CA ALA A 138 9.72 48.84 28.11
C ALA A 138 10.10 47.66 27.22
N ILE A 139 10.96 46.79 27.71
CA ILE A 139 11.42 45.57 27.02
C ILE A 139 10.63 44.40 27.57
N THR A 140 10.15 43.56 26.65
CA THR A 140 9.45 42.31 26.98
C THR A 140 10.12 41.15 26.22
N LEU A 141 10.43 40.08 26.94
CA LEU A 141 10.92 38.83 26.39
C LEU A 141 9.77 37.84 26.30
N GLN A 142 9.57 37.24 25.14
CA GLN A 142 8.57 36.18 24.97
C GLN A 142 9.28 34.85 24.70
N PRO A 143 9.00 33.77 25.50
CA PRO A 143 9.60 32.48 25.27
C PRO A 143 9.06 31.83 24.01
N GLY A 144 9.94 31.14 23.27
CA GLY A 144 9.56 30.23 22.18
C GLY A 144 9.52 28.77 22.63
N LEU A 145 9.24 27.87 21.70
CA LEU A 145 9.15 26.44 21.95
C LEU A 145 10.46 25.86 22.51
N VAL A 146 11.61 26.38 22.09
CA VAL A 146 12.94 25.97 22.63
C VAL A 146 13.03 26.25 24.12
N HIS A 147 12.49 27.39 24.57
CA HIS A 147 12.46 27.73 26.00
C HIS A 147 11.49 26.83 26.76
N GLN A 148 10.29 26.61 26.20
CA GLN A 148 9.25 25.78 26.81
C GLN A 148 9.70 24.33 26.99
N ALA A 149 10.43 23.80 26.00
CA ALA A 149 10.95 22.43 26.00
C ALA A 149 12.30 22.26 26.72
N ASN A 150 12.88 23.33 27.26
CA ASN A 150 14.20 23.26 27.92
C ASN A 150 14.19 22.27 29.10
N GLY A 151 15.12 21.35 29.09
CA GLY A 151 15.20 20.23 30.02
C GLY A 151 14.41 18.99 29.60
N GLY A 152 13.72 19.05 28.48
CA GLY A 152 12.90 17.99 27.93
C GLY A 152 13.14 17.71 26.44
N VAL A 153 12.05 17.52 25.71
CA VAL A 153 12.06 17.08 24.32
C VAL A 153 11.23 18.03 23.45
N LEU A 154 11.78 18.38 22.29
CA LEU A 154 11.08 19.09 21.23
C LEU A 154 10.88 18.17 20.04
N VAL A 155 9.61 17.94 19.65
CA VAL A 155 9.21 17.13 18.50
C VAL A 155 8.86 18.06 17.34
N LEU A 156 9.53 17.91 16.20
CA LEU A 156 9.35 18.77 15.02
C LEU A 156 9.20 17.94 13.76
N SER A 157 8.37 18.43 12.83
CA SER A 157 8.33 17.95 11.46
C SER A 157 9.58 18.41 10.69
N LEU A 158 10.19 17.51 9.93
CA LEU A 158 11.32 17.83 9.03
C LEU A 158 10.92 18.81 7.93
N ARG A 159 9.67 18.75 7.46
CA ARG A 159 9.14 19.67 6.45
C ARG A 159 9.34 21.13 6.82
N THR A 160 9.11 21.48 8.09
CA THR A 160 9.33 22.83 8.61
C THR A 160 10.79 23.27 8.49
N LEU A 161 11.71 22.37 8.84
CA LEU A 161 13.15 22.69 8.86
C LEU A 161 13.75 22.71 7.45
N LEU A 162 13.30 21.83 6.57
CA LEU A 162 13.72 21.81 5.16
C LEU A 162 13.22 23.04 4.41
N ALA A 163 11.99 23.51 4.72
CA ALA A 163 11.46 24.75 4.16
C ALA A 163 12.19 26.00 4.68
N GLN A 164 12.80 25.95 5.86
CA GLN A 164 13.46 27.06 6.53
C GLN A 164 14.84 26.65 7.09
N PRO A 165 15.84 26.39 6.24
CA PRO A 165 17.13 25.82 6.68
C PRO A 165 17.86 26.65 7.75
N LEU A 166 17.67 27.95 7.78
CA LEU A 166 18.29 28.83 8.81
C LEU A 166 17.77 28.54 10.21
N LEU A 167 16.51 28.12 10.36
CA LEU A 167 15.97 27.69 11.67
C LEU A 167 16.73 26.47 12.17
N TRP A 168 16.97 25.52 11.28
CA TRP A 168 17.72 24.32 11.62
C TRP A 168 19.15 24.62 12.07
N VAL A 169 19.88 25.41 11.30
CA VAL A 169 21.26 25.77 11.63
C VAL A 169 21.34 26.43 13.01
N ARG A 170 20.41 27.33 13.33
CA ARG A 170 20.35 28.00 14.64
C ARG A 170 20.01 26.99 15.75
N LEU A 171 18.98 26.18 15.57
CA LEU A 171 18.54 25.18 16.54
C LEU A 171 19.65 24.16 16.84
N LYS A 172 20.28 23.60 15.81
CA LYS A 172 21.41 22.68 15.92
C LYS A 172 22.53 23.27 16.74
N ASN A 173 22.94 24.50 16.43
CA ASN A 173 24.03 25.19 17.16
C ASN A 173 23.69 25.39 18.64
N MET A 174 22.46 25.78 18.95
CA MET A 174 22.00 25.97 20.34
C MET A 174 22.00 24.66 21.13
N VAL A 175 21.47 23.59 20.53
CA VAL A 175 21.42 22.25 21.16
C VAL A 175 22.84 21.70 21.36
N THR A 176 23.70 21.78 20.34
CA THR A 176 25.06 21.26 20.41
C THR A 176 25.92 22.02 21.43
N ARG A 177 25.74 23.34 21.53
CA ARG A 177 26.44 24.18 22.51
C ARG A 177 25.81 24.19 23.89
N GLN A 178 24.66 23.58 24.04
CA GLN A 178 23.88 23.59 25.29
C GLN A 178 23.60 25.00 25.81
N ARG A 179 23.36 25.93 24.90
CA ARG A 179 23.20 27.35 25.18
C ARG A 179 22.25 28.01 24.23
N PHE A 180 21.28 28.73 24.76
CA PHE A 180 20.41 29.61 23.98
C PHE A 180 20.94 31.02 23.93
N ASP A 181 21.16 31.50 22.71
CA ASP A 181 21.60 32.87 22.44
C ASP A 181 20.47 33.66 21.78
N TRP A 182 20.09 34.78 22.35
CA TRP A 182 19.14 35.70 21.74
C TRP A 182 19.76 36.33 20.50
N LEU A 183 19.12 36.23 19.37
CA LEU A 183 19.54 36.80 18.10
C LEU A 183 18.39 37.61 17.50
N SER A 184 18.71 38.69 16.83
CA SER A 184 17.70 39.41 16.06
C SER A 184 17.16 38.56 14.92
N MET A 185 15.90 38.68 14.66
CA MET A 185 15.25 38.04 13.51
C MET A 185 15.49 38.79 12.20
N ASP A 186 15.80 40.07 12.33
CA ASP A 186 16.12 40.96 11.22
C ASP A 186 17.52 41.55 11.48
N GLU A 187 18.48 41.17 10.64
CA GLU A 187 19.87 41.64 10.76
C GLU A 187 19.99 43.17 10.67
N SER A 188 19.05 43.84 10.01
CA SER A 188 18.97 45.31 9.92
C SER A 188 18.52 45.97 11.21
N ARG A 189 17.95 45.17 12.15
CA ARG A 189 17.39 45.64 13.42
C ARG A 189 18.04 44.92 14.58
N PRO A 190 19.14 45.44 15.15
CA PRO A 190 19.78 44.79 16.29
C PRO A 190 18.84 44.70 17.49
N LEU A 191 19.11 43.78 18.40
CA LEU A 191 18.37 43.70 19.65
C LEU A 191 18.46 45.03 20.40
N PRO A 192 17.38 45.50 21.05
CA PRO A 192 17.36 46.79 21.73
C PRO A 192 18.30 46.85 22.94
N VAL A 193 18.64 45.70 23.49
CA VAL A 193 19.60 45.53 24.61
C VAL A 193 20.39 44.24 24.48
N SER A 194 21.51 44.13 25.18
CA SER A 194 22.22 42.87 25.32
C SER A 194 21.51 41.98 26.31
N ILE A 195 21.20 40.74 25.90
CA ILE A 195 20.48 39.77 26.71
C ILE A 195 21.44 38.61 27.00
N PRO A 196 21.61 38.21 28.27
CA PRO A 196 22.45 37.08 28.63
C PRO A 196 21.93 35.76 28.02
N SER A 197 22.87 34.91 27.60
CA SER A 197 22.59 33.56 27.12
C SER A 197 22.04 32.68 28.25
N MET A 198 21.15 31.78 27.92
CA MET A 198 20.52 30.84 28.87
C MET A 198 21.12 29.45 28.67
N PRO A 199 21.36 28.68 29.75
CA PRO A 199 21.67 27.25 29.64
C PRO A 199 20.54 26.50 28.97
N LEU A 200 20.88 25.58 28.04
CA LEU A 200 19.91 24.79 27.29
C LEU A 200 20.27 23.31 27.41
N SER A 201 19.31 22.51 27.83
CA SER A 201 19.39 21.04 27.81
C SER A 201 18.17 20.52 27.07
N LEU A 202 18.30 20.28 25.78
CA LEU A 202 17.19 19.96 24.89
C LEU A 202 17.51 18.73 24.06
N LYS A 203 16.55 17.83 23.98
CA LYS A 203 16.55 16.70 23.03
C LYS A 203 15.58 16.99 21.91
N ILE A 204 15.92 16.56 20.70
CA ILE A 204 15.13 16.84 19.50
C ILE A 204 14.71 15.53 18.86
N ILE A 205 13.42 15.40 18.58
CA ILE A 205 12.87 14.36 17.72
C ILE A 205 12.44 15.01 16.40
N LEU A 206 13.01 14.56 15.30
CA LEU A 206 12.66 15.01 13.96
C LEU A 206 11.86 13.91 13.27
N VAL A 207 10.64 14.24 12.88
CA VAL A 207 9.73 13.33 12.19
C VAL A 207 9.70 13.65 10.71
N GLY A 208 9.84 12.63 9.86
CA GLY A 208 9.83 12.82 8.41
C GLY A 208 9.48 11.56 7.65
N GLU A 209 8.93 11.76 6.46
CA GLU A 209 8.80 10.71 5.45
C GLU A 209 10.19 10.35 4.90
N ARG A 210 10.28 9.25 4.12
CA ARG A 210 11.57 8.80 3.57
C ARG A 210 12.26 9.85 2.70
N GLU A 211 11.51 10.62 1.93
CA GLU A 211 12.06 11.70 1.10
C GLU A 211 12.62 12.82 1.98
N SER A 212 11.85 13.32 2.95
CA SER A 212 12.31 14.33 3.91
C SER A 212 13.55 13.89 4.70
N LEU A 213 13.59 12.61 5.09
CA LEU A 213 14.75 12.03 5.78
C LEU A 213 15.97 11.91 4.86
N ALA A 214 15.79 11.58 3.58
CA ALA A 214 16.86 11.54 2.59
C ALA A 214 17.45 12.93 2.35
N ASP A 215 16.59 13.94 2.15
CA ASP A 215 17.00 15.34 2.00
C ASP A 215 17.77 15.85 3.25
N PHE A 216 17.28 15.47 4.44
CA PHE A 216 17.95 15.80 5.68
C PHE A 216 19.31 15.12 5.81
N GLN A 217 19.44 13.87 5.41
CA GLN A 217 20.69 13.13 5.40
C GLN A 217 21.73 13.75 4.44
N GLU A 218 21.28 14.26 3.29
CA GLU A 218 22.16 15.00 2.36
C GLU A 218 22.63 16.33 2.97
N MET A 219 21.75 17.03 3.67
CA MET A 219 22.07 18.30 4.33
C MET A 219 22.97 18.14 5.56
N GLU A 220 22.79 17.06 6.32
CA GLU A 220 23.41 16.81 7.63
C GLU A 220 23.92 15.37 7.79
N PRO A 221 24.87 14.91 6.94
CA PRO A 221 25.29 13.51 6.92
C PRO A 221 25.90 13.02 8.23
N GLU A 222 26.70 13.88 8.89
CA GLU A 222 27.36 13.52 10.15
C GLU A 222 26.39 13.41 11.32
N LEU A 223 25.40 14.31 11.39
CA LEU A 223 24.38 14.27 12.43
C LEU A 223 23.43 13.10 12.21
N ALA A 224 22.99 12.86 10.96
CA ALA A 224 22.14 11.75 10.62
C ALA A 224 22.79 10.39 10.97
N ALA A 225 24.12 10.27 10.77
CA ALA A 225 24.86 9.06 11.15
C ALA A 225 24.98 8.85 12.67
N GLN A 226 24.84 9.90 13.49
CA GLN A 226 24.95 9.84 14.94
C GLN A 226 23.60 9.89 15.66
N ALA A 227 22.55 10.30 14.97
CA ALA A 227 21.19 10.34 15.54
C ALA A 227 20.67 8.95 15.82
N ILE A 228 19.81 8.84 16.84
CA ILE A 228 19.01 7.63 17.06
C ILE A 228 17.97 7.57 15.93
N TYR A 229 17.87 6.45 15.23
CA TYR A 229 16.87 6.25 14.18
C TYR A 229 15.85 5.21 14.60
N SER A 230 14.58 5.48 14.32
CA SER A 230 13.49 4.49 14.41
C SER A 230 12.38 4.81 13.42
N GLU A 231 11.47 3.85 13.24
CA GLU A 231 10.30 3.99 12.37
C GLU A 231 9.01 3.77 13.15
N TYR A 232 7.96 4.48 12.79
CA TYR A 232 6.61 4.13 13.18
C TYR A 232 6.18 2.90 12.36
N GLU A 233 5.85 1.81 13.05
CA GLU A 233 5.34 0.60 12.42
C GLU A 233 3.85 0.82 12.09
N ASP A 234 3.54 1.00 10.81
CA ASP A 234 2.20 1.36 10.33
C ASP A 234 1.26 0.17 10.15
N THR A 235 1.78 -1.05 10.36
CA THR A 235 1.02 -2.31 10.29
C THR A 235 1.36 -3.22 11.46
N LEU A 236 0.39 -4.06 11.83
CA LEU A 236 0.52 -5.10 12.84
C LEU A 236 0.19 -6.45 12.23
N GLN A 237 1.12 -7.40 12.28
CA GLN A 237 0.81 -8.78 11.97
C GLN A 237 0.11 -9.43 13.16
N PHE A 238 -1.10 -9.94 12.97
CA PHE A 238 -1.83 -10.66 14.02
C PHE A 238 -1.81 -12.16 13.75
N ALA A 239 -1.10 -12.90 14.58
CA ALA A 239 -0.97 -14.36 14.49
C ALA A 239 -1.82 -15.08 15.55
N ASP A 240 -2.30 -14.36 16.57
CA ASP A 240 -2.99 -14.91 17.73
C ASP A 240 -4.03 -13.93 18.31
N ALA A 241 -4.78 -14.43 19.29
CA ALA A 241 -5.81 -13.65 19.97
C ALA A 241 -5.25 -12.47 20.78
N ASP A 242 -4.03 -12.56 21.30
CA ASP A 242 -3.45 -11.50 22.12
C ASP A 242 -3.04 -10.30 21.27
N THR A 243 -2.43 -10.54 20.13
CA THR A 243 -2.10 -9.49 19.15
C THR A 243 -3.35 -8.82 18.58
N LEU A 244 -4.39 -9.61 18.26
CA LEU A 244 -5.66 -9.06 17.80
C LEU A 244 -6.36 -8.25 18.90
N LYS A 245 -6.31 -8.71 20.16
CA LYS A 245 -6.81 -7.97 21.33
C LYS A 245 -6.12 -6.62 21.47
N ALA A 246 -4.80 -6.60 21.34
CA ALA A 246 -4.02 -5.37 21.42
C ALA A 246 -4.45 -4.37 20.33
N TRP A 247 -4.69 -4.83 19.09
CA TRP A 247 -5.20 -3.98 18.02
C TRP A 247 -6.59 -3.43 18.32
N CYS A 248 -7.52 -4.28 18.80
CA CYS A 248 -8.86 -3.83 19.19
C CYS A 248 -8.80 -2.78 20.30
N GLN A 249 -7.94 -2.96 21.29
CA GLN A 249 -7.73 -1.99 22.37
C GLN A 249 -7.14 -0.68 21.84
N TRP A 250 -6.24 -0.72 20.87
CA TRP A 250 -5.72 0.47 20.21
C TRP A 250 -6.82 1.23 19.45
N VAL A 251 -7.72 0.53 18.78
CA VAL A 251 -8.90 1.14 18.13
C VAL A 251 -9.78 1.84 19.17
N TRP A 252 -10.06 1.18 20.28
CA TRP A 252 -10.82 1.77 21.39
C TRP A 252 -10.14 3.01 21.98
N GLN A 253 -8.83 2.97 22.17
CA GLN A 253 -8.05 4.11 22.65
C GLN A 253 -8.18 5.32 21.69
N ASN A 254 -8.11 5.10 20.37
CA ASN A 254 -8.33 6.14 19.39
C ASN A 254 -9.77 6.70 19.44
N ALA A 255 -10.77 5.85 19.60
CA ALA A 255 -12.17 6.28 19.75
C ALA A 255 -12.33 7.18 20.98
N GLN A 256 -11.77 6.81 22.13
CA GLN A 256 -11.81 7.60 23.35
C GLN A 256 -11.11 8.95 23.20
N GLN A 257 -9.92 8.99 22.60
CA GLN A 257 -9.19 10.24 22.33
C GLN A 257 -9.96 11.21 21.45
N LEU A 258 -10.74 10.67 20.52
CA LEU A 258 -11.59 11.45 19.61
C LEU A 258 -12.98 11.77 20.18
N ALA A 259 -13.30 11.31 21.38
CA ALA A 259 -14.65 11.37 21.97
C ALA A 259 -15.72 10.76 21.04
N LEU A 260 -15.40 9.66 20.36
CA LEU A 260 -16.29 8.91 19.49
C LEU A 260 -16.73 7.60 20.15
N PRO A 261 -17.88 7.02 19.73
CA PRO A 261 -18.26 5.67 20.14
C PRO A 261 -17.25 4.66 19.64
N GLY A 262 -16.97 3.64 20.45
CA GLY A 262 -16.13 2.51 20.04
C GLY A 262 -16.93 1.42 19.35
N PRO A 263 -16.28 0.46 18.67
CA PRO A 263 -16.95 -0.64 18.00
C PRO A 263 -17.63 -1.61 18.97
N ALA A 264 -18.87 -2.00 18.66
CA ALA A 264 -19.57 -3.11 19.30
C ALA A 264 -19.03 -4.45 18.80
N ALA A 265 -19.42 -5.54 19.47
CA ALA A 265 -18.92 -6.89 19.17
C ALA A 265 -19.15 -7.31 17.69
N ASP A 266 -20.28 -6.93 17.11
CA ASP A 266 -20.66 -7.24 15.73
C ASP A 266 -20.02 -6.34 14.67
N ALA A 267 -19.41 -5.23 15.07
CA ALA A 267 -18.69 -4.32 14.17
C ALA A 267 -17.25 -4.77 13.88
N TRP A 268 -16.63 -5.50 14.80
CA TRP A 268 -15.24 -5.91 14.68
C TRP A 268 -14.92 -6.70 13.40
N PRO A 269 -15.70 -7.72 13.01
CA PRO A 269 -15.41 -8.45 11.78
C PRO A 269 -15.36 -7.55 10.54
N LEU A 270 -16.26 -6.58 10.45
CA LEU A 270 -16.30 -5.64 9.32
C LEU A 270 -15.11 -4.68 9.32
N LEU A 271 -14.73 -4.20 10.50
CA LEU A 271 -13.58 -3.31 10.63
C LEU A 271 -12.25 -4.04 10.33
N ILE A 272 -12.13 -5.30 10.73
CA ILE A 272 -10.96 -6.15 10.45
C ILE A 272 -10.92 -6.48 8.95
N ASP A 273 -12.04 -6.85 8.32
CA ASP A 273 -12.10 -7.06 6.86
C ASP A 273 -11.60 -5.82 6.09
N GLU A 274 -12.04 -4.61 6.49
CA GLU A 274 -11.55 -3.36 5.91
C GLU A 274 -10.08 -3.09 6.21
N GLY A 275 -9.61 -3.45 7.41
CA GLY A 275 -8.21 -3.32 7.80
C GLY A 275 -7.29 -4.22 6.98
N THR A 276 -7.64 -5.49 6.83
CA THR A 276 -6.87 -6.45 6.01
C THR A 276 -6.94 -6.12 4.51
N ARG A 277 -8.06 -5.58 4.05
CA ARG A 277 -8.17 -5.03 2.69
C ARG A 277 -7.24 -3.82 2.49
N TYR A 278 -7.17 -2.93 3.46
CA TYR A 278 -6.28 -1.76 3.41
C TYR A 278 -4.80 -2.15 3.37
N THR A 279 -4.39 -3.13 4.17
CA THR A 279 -3.01 -3.63 4.19
C THR A 279 -2.69 -4.55 3.01
N GLY A 280 -3.71 -5.16 2.38
CA GLY A 280 -3.56 -6.15 1.32
C GLY A 280 -3.06 -7.51 1.82
N ASP A 281 -3.26 -7.84 3.10
CA ASP A 281 -2.85 -9.12 3.69
C ASP A 281 -3.82 -9.54 4.81
N GLN A 282 -4.34 -10.78 4.74
CA GLN A 282 -5.30 -11.32 5.71
C GLN A 282 -4.78 -11.42 7.14
N GLU A 283 -3.47 -11.43 7.32
CA GLU A 283 -2.82 -11.55 8.63
C GLU A 283 -2.28 -10.21 9.16
N THR A 284 -2.58 -9.10 8.48
CA THR A 284 -2.01 -7.79 8.80
C THR A 284 -3.08 -6.73 8.95
N LEU A 285 -3.02 -5.96 10.02
CA LEU A 285 -3.94 -4.86 10.32
C LEU A 285 -3.20 -3.51 10.34
N PRO A 286 -3.87 -2.40 9.95
CA PRO A 286 -3.23 -1.08 9.97
C PRO A 286 -3.13 -0.53 11.38
N LEU A 287 -2.02 0.14 11.68
CA LEU A 287 -1.79 0.97 12.86
C LEU A 287 -1.80 2.47 12.53
N SER A 288 -2.43 2.85 11.42
CA SER A 288 -2.54 4.24 10.99
C SER A 288 -3.62 5.01 11.78
N PRO A 289 -3.26 6.02 12.58
CA PRO A 289 -4.22 6.88 13.26
C PRO A 289 -5.18 7.58 12.29
N LEU A 290 -4.72 7.96 11.11
CA LEU A 290 -5.57 8.60 10.08
C LEU A 290 -6.61 7.63 9.53
N TRP A 291 -6.19 6.39 9.22
CA TRP A 291 -7.10 5.38 8.71
C TRP A 291 -8.20 5.07 9.72
N ILE A 292 -7.84 4.79 10.97
CA ILE A 292 -8.83 4.43 12.00
C ILE A 292 -9.75 5.60 12.37
N THR A 293 -9.21 6.81 12.41
CA THR A 293 -10.01 8.04 12.64
C THR A 293 -11.08 8.19 11.57
N ARG A 294 -10.74 7.95 10.30
CA ARG A 294 -11.71 7.98 9.20
C ARG A 294 -12.80 6.93 9.38
N GLN A 295 -12.43 5.67 9.71
CA GLN A 295 -13.40 4.60 9.92
C GLN A 295 -14.38 4.97 11.05
N LEU A 296 -13.85 5.38 12.20
CA LEU A 296 -14.66 5.70 13.37
C LEU A 296 -15.58 6.92 13.15
N ARG A 297 -15.06 8.00 12.56
CA ARG A 297 -15.87 9.21 12.29
C ARG A 297 -16.99 8.97 11.29
N GLU A 298 -16.70 8.25 10.21
CA GLU A 298 -17.74 7.98 9.21
C GLU A 298 -18.79 6.99 9.76
N ALA A 299 -18.38 5.97 10.53
CA ALA A 299 -19.32 5.03 11.14
C ALA A 299 -20.17 5.66 12.26
N ALA A 300 -19.58 6.53 13.07
CA ALA A 300 -20.29 7.25 14.12
C ALA A 300 -21.48 8.10 13.58
N ALA A 301 -21.40 8.56 12.33
CA ALA A 301 -22.50 9.30 11.70
C ALA A 301 -23.78 8.47 11.49
N PHE A 302 -23.67 7.15 11.54
CA PHE A 302 -24.79 6.20 11.42
C PHE A 302 -25.13 5.51 12.75
N CYS A 303 -24.49 5.93 13.84
CA CYS A 303 -24.68 5.37 15.17
C CYS A 303 -25.79 6.12 15.92
N GLU A 304 -26.79 5.38 16.41
CA GLU A 304 -27.88 5.94 17.23
C GLU A 304 -27.63 5.77 18.75
N GLY A 305 -26.56 5.06 19.13
CA GLY A 305 -26.24 4.68 20.51
C GLY A 305 -24.83 5.08 20.96
N GLU A 306 -24.36 4.42 22.02
CA GLU A 306 -23.04 4.66 22.61
C GLU A 306 -21.91 3.83 21.94
N GLU A 307 -22.27 2.86 21.07
CA GLU A 307 -21.32 2.00 20.36
C GLU A 307 -21.64 1.95 18.87
N ILE A 308 -20.62 1.80 18.04
CA ILE A 308 -20.73 1.57 16.59
C ILE A 308 -21.12 0.11 16.38
N THR A 309 -22.36 -0.12 15.97
CA THR A 309 -22.88 -1.46 15.67
C THR A 309 -22.40 -1.98 14.32
N GLY A 310 -22.50 -3.28 14.08
CA GLY A 310 -22.26 -3.89 12.77
C GLY A 310 -23.13 -3.29 11.67
N GLU A 311 -24.40 -2.96 11.97
CA GLU A 311 -25.31 -2.31 11.03
C GLU A 311 -24.83 -0.90 10.66
N ALA A 312 -24.38 -0.10 11.63
CA ALA A 312 -23.81 1.23 11.38
C ALA A 312 -22.55 1.14 10.51
N MET A 313 -21.66 0.19 10.80
CA MET A 313 -20.45 -0.06 10.03
C MET A 313 -20.79 -0.49 8.58
N GLN A 314 -21.69 -1.43 8.41
CA GLN A 314 -22.12 -1.90 7.10
C GLN A 314 -22.76 -0.79 6.27
N THR A 315 -23.63 0.01 6.90
CA THR A 315 -24.28 1.17 6.24
C THR A 315 -23.24 2.19 5.79
N MET A 316 -22.27 2.51 6.65
CA MET A 316 -21.18 3.41 6.32
C MET A 316 -20.38 2.90 5.13
N LEU A 317 -19.97 1.63 5.13
CA LEU A 317 -19.19 1.03 4.05
C LEU A 317 -19.97 1.05 2.73
N ALA A 318 -21.25 0.68 2.73
CA ALA A 318 -22.10 0.71 1.54
C ALA A 318 -22.25 2.14 0.99
N ARG A 319 -22.45 3.14 1.85
CA ARG A 319 -22.55 4.55 1.45
C ARG A 319 -21.23 5.09 0.91
N ARG A 320 -20.11 4.69 1.48
CA ARG A 320 -18.77 5.05 0.98
C ARG A 320 -18.53 4.46 -0.40
N VAL A 321 -18.79 3.18 -0.59
CA VAL A 321 -18.66 2.49 -1.90
C VAL A 321 -19.51 3.19 -2.96
N TRP A 322 -20.75 3.49 -2.65
CA TRP A 322 -21.64 4.21 -3.57
C TRP A 322 -21.13 5.62 -3.90
N ARG A 323 -20.72 6.40 -2.89
CA ARG A 323 -20.21 7.78 -3.08
C ARG A 323 -18.95 7.82 -3.93
N GLU A 324 -18.06 6.85 -3.75
CA GLU A 324 -16.78 6.75 -4.44
C GLU A 324 -16.83 5.91 -5.72
N GLY A 325 -17.97 5.29 -6.05
CA GLY A 325 -18.13 4.31 -7.11
C GLY A 325 -18.47 4.88 -8.50
N TYR A 326 -18.67 6.20 -8.64
CA TYR A 326 -19.19 6.79 -9.87
C TYR A 326 -18.38 6.42 -11.13
N LEU A 327 -17.05 6.51 -11.06
CA LEU A 327 -16.20 6.17 -12.22
C LEU A 327 -16.26 4.68 -12.56
N ALA A 328 -16.22 3.82 -11.55
CA ALA A 328 -16.34 2.37 -11.74
C ALA A 328 -17.69 2.00 -12.40
N GLU A 329 -18.80 2.60 -11.93
CA GLU A 329 -20.11 2.39 -12.53
C GLU A 329 -20.15 2.84 -14.00
N ARG A 330 -19.55 3.98 -14.36
CA ARG A 330 -19.51 4.45 -15.76
C ARG A 330 -18.75 3.48 -16.67
N MET A 331 -17.61 2.97 -16.22
CA MET A 331 -16.83 2.00 -17.00
C MET A 331 -17.55 0.64 -17.09
N GLN A 332 -18.19 0.20 -16.02
CA GLN A 332 -19.04 -0.99 -16.04
C GLN A 332 -20.21 -0.84 -17.03
N ASP A 333 -20.85 0.32 -17.07
CA ASP A 333 -21.92 0.61 -18.04
C ASP A 333 -21.46 0.50 -19.49
N GLU A 334 -20.23 0.91 -19.82
CA GLU A 334 -19.67 0.76 -21.17
C GLU A 334 -19.56 -0.72 -21.58
N ILE A 335 -19.19 -1.60 -20.63
CA ILE A 335 -19.15 -3.04 -20.87
C ILE A 335 -20.56 -3.63 -20.98
N LEU A 336 -21.48 -3.22 -20.10
CA LEU A 336 -22.86 -3.72 -20.10
C LEU A 336 -23.67 -3.26 -21.31
N GLN A 337 -23.33 -2.09 -21.88
CA GLN A 337 -23.91 -1.52 -23.09
C GLN A 337 -23.18 -1.98 -24.36
N GLU A 338 -22.25 -2.91 -24.25
CA GLU A 338 -21.47 -3.45 -25.37
C GLU A 338 -20.63 -2.38 -26.14
N GLN A 339 -20.29 -1.28 -25.48
CA GLN A 339 -19.31 -0.32 -26.00
C GLN A 339 -17.89 -0.88 -25.88
N ILE A 340 -17.61 -1.58 -24.79
CA ILE A 340 -16.43 -2.41 -24.59
C ILE A 340 -16.88 -3.87 -24.62
N LEU A 341 -16.30 -4.65 -25.53
CA LEU A 341 -16.70 -6.03 -25.77
C LEU A 341 -15.98 -6.97 -24.82
N ILE A 342 -16.67 -7.45 -23.81
CA ILE A 342 -16.23 -8.47 -22.85
C ILE A 342 -17.24 -9.62 -22.89
N GLU A 343 -16.77 -10.83 -23.18
CA GLU A 343 -17.61 -12.04 -23.13
C GLU A 343 -17.52 -12.67 -21.72
N THR A 344 -18.65 -13.10 -21.18
CA THR A 344 -18.74 -13.79 -19.88
C THR A 344 -19.30 -15.21 -20.03
N GLU A 345 -19.53 -15.66 -21.24
CA GLU A 345 -19.99 -16.99 -21.62
C GLU A 345 -19.47 -17.35 -23.01
N GLY A 346 -19.56 -18.64 -23.35
CA GLY A 346 -19.15 -19.15 -24.64
C GLY A 346 -17.67 -19.51 -24.72
N GLU A 347 -17.20 -19.76 -25.94
CA GLU A 347 -15.84 -20.19 -26.22
C GLU A 347 -15.27 -19.45 -27.45
N CYS A 348 -14.00 -19.05 -27.39
CA CYS A 348 -13.33 -18.33 -28.48
C CYS A 348 -11.86 -18.73 -28.59
N VAL A 349 -11.37 -18.94 -29.83
CA VAL A 349 -9.95 -19.25 -30.07
C VAL A 349 -9.13 -17.97 -29.98
N GLY A 350 -8.03 -18.03 -29.22
CA GLY A 350 -7.10 -16.91 -29.10
C GLY A 350 -7.64 -15.71 -28.32
N GLN A 351 -8.74 -15.83 -27.60
CA GLN A 351 -9.33 -14.76 -26.81
C GLN A 351 -9.48 -15.17 -25.35
N ILE A 352 -9.18 -14.25 -24.43
CA ILE A 352 -9.27 -14.48 -22.98
C ILE A 352 -9.61 -13.19 -22.24
N ASN A 353 -10.26 -13.31 -21.09
CA ASN A 353 -10.48 -12.22 -20.15
C ASN A 353 -9.27 -12.10 -19.20
N ALA A 354 -8.51 -11.03 -19.31
CA ALA A 354 -7.54 -10.57 -18.33
C ALA A 354 -8.19 -9.59 -17.35
N LEU A 355 -7.49 -9.26 -16.27
CA LEU A 355 -7.98 -8.35 -15.23
C LEU A 355 -6.98 -7.23 -14.98
N SER A 356 -7.47 -6.01 -14.99
CA SER A 356 -6.72 -4.79 -14.71
C SER A 356 -7.21 -4.10 -13.45
N VAL A 357 -6.34 -3.32 -12.81
CA VAL A 357 -6.72 -2.35 -11.78
C VAL A 357 -6.60 -0.96 -12.38
N ILE A 358 -7.63 -0.16 -12.20
CA ILE A 358 -7.69 1.21 -12.68
C ILE A 358 -7.56 2.14 -11.48
N GLU A 359 -6.55 3.00 -11.54
CA GLU A 359 -6.30 4.06 -10.57
C GLU A 359 -6.29 5.40 -11.28
N PHE A 360 -7.12 6.33 -10.83
CA PHE A 360 -7.13 7.69 -11.35
C PHE A 360 -6.48 8.64 -10.35
N PRO A 361 -5.51 9.47 -10.76
CA PRO A 361 -4.94 10.49 -9.90
C PRO A 361 -6.02 11.38 -9.28
N GLY A 362 -6.01 11.51 -7.95
CA GLY A 362 -7.02 12.29 -7.22
C GLY A 362 -8.33 11.55 -6.93
N HIS A 363 -8.49 10.31 -7.38
CA HIS A 363 -9.62 9.46 -7.01
C HIS A 363 -9.24 8.55 -5.84
N PRO A 364 -10.06 8.45 -4.78
CA PRO A 364 -9.68 7.76 -3.55
C PRO A 364 -9.74 6.23 -3.64
N ARG A 365 -10.35 5.66 -4.66
CA ARG A 365 -10.61 4.23 -4.77
C ARG A 365 -10.16 3.68 -6.11
N ALA A 366 -9.27 2.69 -6.07
CA ALA A 366 -9.01 1.83 -7.22
C ALA A 366 -10.18 0.86 -7.45
N PHE A 367 -10.38 0.43 -8.69
CA PHE A 367 -11.37 -0.60 -9.03
C PHE A 367 -10.84 -1.51 -10.13
N GLY A 368 -11.41 -2.70 -10.22
CA GLY A 368 -11.03 -3.70 -11.21
C GLY A 368 -11.88 -3.63 -12.46
N GLU A 369 -11.27 -3.94 -13.59
CA GLU A 369 -11.92 -4.03 -14.90
C GLU A 369 -11.43 -5.27 -15.67
N PRO A 370 -12.33 -6.06 -16.29
CA PRO A 370 -11.90 -7.08 -17.24
C PRO A 370 -11.39 -6.43 -18.53
N SER A 371 -10.31 -6.97 -19.06
CA SER A 371 -9.72 -6.57 -20.33
C SER A 371 -9.69 -7.77 -21.26
N ARG A 372 -10.12 -7.58 -22.51
CA ARG A 372 -10.09 -8.62 -23.52
C ARG A 372 -8.73 -8.64 -24.21
N ILE A 373 -8.01 -9.75 -24.06
CA ILE A 373 -6.78 -10.03 -24.80
C ILE A 373 -7.10 -10.95 -25.95
N SER A 374 -6.60 -10.63 -27.15
CA SER A 374 -6.68 -11.49 -28.32
C SER A 374 -5.31 -11.81 -28.88
N CYS A 375 -5.20 -13.01 -29.43
CA CYS A 375 -4.05 -13.49 -30.15
C CYS A 375 -4.47 -14.06 -31.50
N VAL A 376 -3.87 -13.55 -32.58
CA VAL A 376 -4.06 -14.05 -33.94
C VAL A 376 -2.75 -14.65 -34.45
N VAL A 377 -2.82 -15.85 -34.99
CA VAL A 377 -1.68 -16.58 -35.50
C VAL A 377 -1.85 -16.84 -37.00
N HIS A 378 -0.83 -16.55 -37.78
CA HIS A 378 -0.77 -16.86 -39.21
C HIS A 378 0.61 -17.44 -39.58
N ILE A 379 0.72 -18.08 -40.74
CA ILE A 379 1.99 -18.60 -41.24
C ILE A 379 2.96 -17.43 -41.43
N GLY A 380 4.15 -17.55 -40.85
CA GLY A 380 5.16 -16.49 -40.81
C GLY A 380 6.52 -17.01 -40.36
N ASP A 381 7.37 -16.12 -39.91
CA ASP A 381 8.79 -16.34 -39.65
C ASP A 381 9.14 -16.45 -38.14
N GLY A 382 8.16 -16.70 -37.29
CA GLY A 382 8.36 -16.88 -35.84
C GLY A 382 8.35 -15.58 -35.05
N GLU A 383 7.91 -14.47 -35.64
CA GLU A 383 7.83 -13.20 -34.93
C GLU A 383 6.62 -13.19 -33.95
N PHE A 384 6.86 -12.74 -32.74
CA PHE A 384 5.82 -12.42 -31.76
C PHE A 384 5.63 -10.91 -31.74
N ILE A 385 4.46 -10.47 -32.19
CA ILE A 385 4.10 -9.07 -32.30
C ILE A 385 3.29 -8.68 -31.07
N ASP A 386 3.89 -7.90 -30.20
CA ASP A 386 3.21 -7.17 -29.14
C ASP A 386 2.72 -5.84 -29.71
N VAL A 387 1.40 -5.71 -29.85
CA VAL A 387 0.78 -4.53 -30.46
C VAL A 387 0.92 -3.30 -29.57
N GLU A 388 0.78 -3.46 -28.27
CA GLU A 388 0.92 -2.38 -27.28
C GLU A 388 2.31 -1.76 -27.33
N ARG A 389 3.35 -2.59 -27.41
CA ARG A 389 4.73 -2.11 -27.52
C ARG A 389 4.99 -1.44 -28.86
N LYS A 390 4.48 -2.02 -29.97
CA LYS A 390 4.64 -1.41 -31.31
C LYS A 390 3.89 -0.08 -31.43
N ALA A 391 2.79 0.08 -30.68
CA ALA A 391 2.00 1.30 -30.60
C ALA A 391 2.49 2.30 -29.55
N GLU A 392 3.61 2.00 -28.85
CA GLU A 392 4.17 2.80 -27.76
C GLU A 392 3.20 2.94 -26.55
N LEU A 393 2.31 1.98 -26.38
CA LEU A 393 1.38 1.87 -25.23
C LEU A 393 1.85 0.85 -24.18
N GLY A 394 2.83 0.01 -24.51
CA GLY A 394 3.39 -1.00 -23.60
C GLY A 394 4.61 -0.50 -22.83
N GLY A 395 4.54 -0.51 -21.50
CA GLY A 395 5.65 -0.17 -20.62
C GLY A 395 6.77 -1.22 -20.60
N ASN A 396 7.87 -0.91 -19.92
CA ASN A 396 9.05 -1.78 -19.85
C ASN A 396 8.79 -3.08 -19.08
N ILE A 397 7.93 -3.05 -18.05
CA ILE A 397 7.59 -4.22 -17.24
C ILE A 397 6.73 -5.18 -18.07
N HIS A 398 5.74 -4.65 -18.81
CA HIS A 398 4.94 -5.41 -19.76
C HIS A 398 5.82 -6.11 -20.81
N ALA A 399 6.74 -5.38 -21.45
CA ALA A 399 7.65 -5.93 -22.44
C ALA A 399 8.54 -7.05 -21.87
N LYS A 400 8.98 -6.93 -20.62
CA LYS A 400 9.72 -7.99 -19.91
C LYS A 400 8.85 -9.23 -19.71
N GLY A 401 7.59 -9.08 -19.29
CA GLY A 401 6.63 -10.17 -19.14
C GLY A 401 6.43 -10.93 -20.45
N MET A 402 6.26 -10.23 -21.56
CA MET A 402 6.15 -10.80 -22.90
C MET A 402 7.37 -11.65 -23.30
N MET A 403 8.58 -11.17 -23.05
CA MET A 403 9.81 -11.92 -23.35
C MET A 403 9.93 -13.19 -22.49
N ILE A 404 9.53 -13.13 -21.22
CA ILE A 404 9.57 -14.25 -20.28
C ILE A 404 8.60 -15.35 -20.72
N MET A 405 7.35 -15.00 -21.04
CA MET A 405 6.38 -16.01 -21.47
C MET A 405 6.74 -16.66 -22.82
N GLN A 406 7.33 -15.89 -23.75
CA GLN A 406 7.86 -16.42 -24.99
C GLN A 406 8.98 -17.42 -24.76
N ALA A 407 9.91 -17.11 -23.87
CA ALA A 407 11.00 -18.00 -23.51
C ALA A 407 10.49 -19.34 -22.92
N PHE A 408 9.49 -19.27 -22.04
CA PHE A 408 8.82 -20.45 -21.50
C PHE A 408 8.21 -21.30 -22.62
N LEU A 409 7.39 -20.71 -23.47
CA LEU A 409 6.70 -21.45 -24.53
C LEU A 409 7.67 -22.11 -25.50
N MET A 410 8.72 -21.39 -25.92
CA MET A 410 9.74 -21.92 -26.83
C MET A 410 10.52 -23.08 -26.21
N SER A 411 10.82 -23.01 -24.91
CA SER A 411 11.46 -24.09 -24.17
C SER A 411 10.56 -25.33 -24.08
N GLU A 412 9.29 -25.15 -23.77
CA GLU A 412 8.31 -26.24 -23.62
C GLU A 412 7.99 -26.97 -24.94
N LEU A 413 7.98 -26.24 -26.03
CA LEU A 413 7.71 -26.82 -27.35
C LEU A 413 8.90 -27.63 -27.92
N GLU A 414 10.12 -27.49 -27.34
CA GLU A 414 11.33 -28.21 -27.75
C GLU A 414 11.59 -28.13 -29.26
N LEU A 415 11.46 -26.94 -29.83
CA LEU A 415 11.57 -26.77 -31.27
C LEU A 415 13.02 -26.82 -31.74
N GLU A 416 13.31 -27.73 -32.71
CA GLU A 416 14.60 -27.77 -33.39
C GLU A 416 14.79 -26.66 -34.42
N GLN A 417 13.70 -26.00 -34.81
CA GLN A 417 13.65 -24.95 -35.83
C GLN A 417 12.81 -23.77 -35.37
N GLN A 418 12.95 -22.65 -36.08
CA GLN A 418 12.15 -21.47 -35.84
C GLN A 418 10.64 -21.76 -36.04
N LEU A 419 9.79 -21.15 -35.22
CA LEU A 419 8.34 -21.31 -35.29
C LEU A 419 7.84 -20.83 -36.67
N PRO A 420 7.07 -21.63 -37.44
CA PRO A 420 6.57 -21.23 -38.75
C PRO A 420 5.31 -20.38 -38.68
N PHE A 421 5.08 -19.71 -37.56
CA PHE A 421 3.94 -18.86 -37.29
C PHE A 421 4.39 -17.50 -36.76
N THR A 422 3.73 -16.45 -37.23
CA THR A 422 3.77 -15.13 -36.60
C THR A 422 2.53 -14.98 -35.73
N ALA A 423 2.69 -14.57 -34.50
CA ALA A 423 1.62 -14.34 -33.55
C ALA A 423 1.52 -12.84 -33.23
N SER A 424 0.30 -12.30 -33.24
CA SER A 424 0.01 -10.92 -32.84
C SER A 424 -0.90 -10.94 -31.63
N LEU A 425 -0.44 -10.31 -30.53
CA LEU A 425 -1.16 -10.17 -29.26
C LEU A 425 -1.56 -8.71 -29.08
N THR A 426 -2.76 -8.47 -28.57
CA THR A 426 -3.25 -7.13 -28.26
C THR A 426 -4.28 -7.15 -27.12
N PHE A 427 -4.30 -6.05 -26.35
CA PHE A 427 -5.39 -5.70 -25.45
C PHE A 427 -6.45 -4.95 -26.27
N GLU A 428 -7.54 -5.63 -26.57
CA GLU A 428 -8.59 -5.06 -27.37
C GLU A 428 -9.26 -3.88 -26.66
N GLN A 429 -9.50 -2.80 -27.41
CA GLN A 429 -10.15 -1.59 -26.90
C GLN A 429 -9.45 -0.94 -25.69
N SER A 430 -8.16 -1.18 -25.50
CA SER A 430 -7.32 -0.46 -24.54
C SER A 430 -6.51 0.61 -25.29
N TYR A 431 -6.65 1.86 -24.87
CA TYR A 431 -5.99 3.01 -25.50
C TYR A 431 -5.11 3.79 -24.52
N SER A 432 -5.01 3.31 -23.29
CA SER A 432 -4.11 3.81 -22.25
C SER A 432 -2.84 2.98 -22.18
N GLU A 433 -1.82 3.53 -21.54
CA GLU A 433 -0.58 2.80 -21.28
C GLU A 433 -0.85 1.54 -20.42
N VAL A 434 -0.34 0.41 -20.90
CA VAL A 434 -0.34 -0.87 -20.18
C VAL A 434 1.05 -1.09 -19.62
N ASP A 435 1.21 -1.02 -18.32
CA ASP A 435 2.47 -1.37 -17.65
C ASP A 435 2.22 -2.41 -16.56
N GLY A 436 3.16 -3.34 -16.42
CA GLY A 436 3.05 -4.48 -15.52
C GLY A 436 3.08 -5.82 -16.26
N ASP A 437 3.45 -6.87 -15.55
CA ASP A 437 3.52 -8.25 -16.04
C ASP A 437 2.34 -9.12 -15.59
N SER A 438 1.36 -8.51 -14.92
CA SER A 438 0.23 -9.23 -14.30
C SER A 438 -0.75 -9.86 -15.30
N ALA A 439 -0.66 -9.52 -16.58
CA ALA A 439 -1.44 -10.11 -17.66
C ALA A 439 -0.70 -11.25 -18.39
N SER A 440 0.57 -11.51 -18.10
CA SER A 440 1.39 -12.47 -18.84
C SER A 440 0.83 -13.90 -18.82
N MET A 441 0.11 -14.31 -17.75
CA MET A 441 -0.64 -15.56 -17.75
C MET A 441 -1.76 -15.57 -18.79
N ALA A 442 -2.53 -14.50 -18.90
CA ALA A 442 -3.62 -14.38 -19.87
C ALA A 442 -3.07 -14.36 -21.31
N GLU A 443 -2.03 -13.59 -21.54
CA GLU A 443 -1.36 -13.49 -22.84
C GLU A 443 -0.81 -14.86 -23.30
N LEU A 444 -0.17 -15.59 -22.39
CA LEU A 444 0.33 -16.94 -22.67
C LEU A 444 -0.79 -17.91 -23.00
N CYS A 445 -1.91 -17.88 -22.26
CA CYS A 445 -3.06 -18.73 -22.54
C CYS A 445 -3.70 -18.40 -23.90
N ALA A 446 -3.84 -17.13 -24.25
CA ALA A 446 -4.33 -16.69 -25.55
C ALA A 446 -3.42 -17.17 -26.68
N LEU A 447 -2.11 -17.06 -26.51
CA LEU A 447 -1.10 -17.53 -27.45
C LEU A 447 -1.14 -19.05 -27.64
N ILE A 448 -1.19 -19.83 -26.57
CA ILE A 448 -1.32 -21.29 -26.61
C ILE A 448 -2.62 -21.70 -27.35
N SER A 449 -3.74 -21.06 -27.02
CA SER A 449 -5.02 -21.30 -27.68
C SER A 449 -4.96 -21.03 -29.18
N ALA A 450 -4.39 -19.91 -29.60
CA ALA A 450 -4.24 -19.55 -31.00
C ALA A 450 -3.30 -20.50 -31.76
N LEU A 451 -2.16 -20.88 -31.15
CA LEU A 451 -1.23 -21.84 -31.72
C LEU A 451 -1.84 -23.25 -31.84
N ALA A 452 -2.57 -23.70 -30.82
CA ALA A 452 -3.27 -24.98 -30.85
C ALA A 452 -4.54 -24.95 -31.70
N ASN A 453 -5.11 -23.79 -31.96
CA ASN A 453 -6.45 -23.57 -32.52
C ASN A 453 -7.56 -24.25 -31.69
N VAL A 454 -7.45 -24.13 -30.38
CA VAL A 454 -8.37 -24.69 -29.39
C VAL A 454 -9.03 -23.52 -28.65
N PRO A 455 -10.38 -23.48 -28.54
CA PRO A 455 -11.07 -22.36 -27.92
C PRO A 455 -10.86 -22.31 -26.41
N ILE A 456 -10.91 -21.09 -25.87
CA ILE A 456 -10.89 -20.76 -24.44
C ILE A 456 -12.30 -20.47 -23.97
N ASN A 457 -12.66 -21.00 -22.81
CA ASN A 457 -13.90 -20.71 -22.09
C ASN A 457 -13.93 -19.25 -21.64
N GLN A 458 -14.84 -18.45 -22.17
CA GLN A 458 -14.96 -17.01 -21.87
C GLN A 458 -15.67 -16.71 -20.54
N SER A 459 -16.18 -17.72 -19.85
CA SER A 459 -16.73 -17.55 -18.51
C SER A 459 -15.67 -17.38 -17.42
N ILE A 460 -14.40 -17.62 -17.76
CA ILE A 460 -13.29 -17.60 -16.82
C ILE A 460 -12.33 -16.46 -17.18
N ALA A 461 -12.04 -15.60 -16.20
CA ALA A 461 -10.96 -14.63 -16.28
C ALA A 461 -9.71 -15.15 -15.58
N ILE A 462 -8.55 -14.63 -15.94
CA ILE A 462 -7.28 -15.03 -15.35
C ILE A 462 -6.40 -13.81 -15.09
N THR A 463 -5.69 -13.82 -13.97
CA THR A 463 -4.67 -12.82 -13.64
C THR A 463 -3.49 -13.46 -12.94
N GLY A 464 -2.30 -12.99 -13.22
CA GLY A 464 -1.05 -13.47 -12.65
C GLY A 464 0.12 -13.26 -13.58
N SER A 465 1.33 -13.33 -13.04
CA SER A 465 2.57 -13.32 -13.80
C SER A 465 3.15 -14.73 -13.89
N VAL A 466 3.92 -15.03 -14.92
CA VAL A 466 4.63 -16.30 -15.10
C VAL A 466 6.13 -16.07 -15.17
N ASP A 467 6.90 -17.04 -14.66
CA ASP A 467 8.34 -17.08 -14.87
C ASP A 467 8.72 -17.93 -16.11
N GLN A 468 10.01 -18.01 -16.42
CA GLN A 468 10.51 -18.78 -17.58
C GLN A 468 10.32 -20.30 -17.47
N PHE A 469 9.85 -20.79 -16.32
CA PHE A 469 9.57 -22.19 -16.03
C PHE A 469 8.08 -22.50 -15.94
N GLY A 470 7.21 -21.51 -16.19
CA GLY A 470 5.75 -21.65 -16.09
C GLY A 470 5.18 -21.52 -14.69
N ARG A 471 6.01 -21.21 -13.69
CA ARG A 471 5.53 -20.99 -12.33
C ARG A 471 4.78 -19.68 -12.24
N VAL A 472 3.68 -19.71 -11.52
CA VAL A 472 2.82 -18.55 -11.33
C VAL A 472 3.33 -17.69 -10.19
N GLN A 473 3.40 -16.39 -10.43
CA GLN A 473 3.89 -15.40 -9.49
C GLN A 473 2.76 -14.46 -9.04
N PRO A 474 2.79 -14.00 -7.77
CA PRO A 474 1.75 -13.13 -7.24
C PRO A 474 1.77 -11.75 -7.90
N VAL A 475 0.59 -11.12 -7.93
CA VAL A 475 0.36 -9.79 -8.51
C VAL A 475 -0.48 -8.92 -7.57
N GLY A 476 -0.52 -7.62 -7.82
CA GLY A 476 -1.29 -6.67 -7.01
C GLY A 476 -2.75 -6.55 -7.42
N GLY A 477 -3.55 -5.93 -6.54
CA GLY A 477 -4.94 -5.52 -6.81
C GLY A 477 -5.93 -6.66 -6.96
N LEU A 478 -5.71 -7.78 -6.27
CA LEU A 478 -6.55 -8.98 -6.44
C LEU A 478 -8.00 -8.77 -6.01
N ASN A 479 -8.23 -7.97 -4.97
CA ASN A 479 -9.59 -7.70 -4.51
C ASN A 479 -10.36 -6.94 -5.58
N GLU A 480 -9.80 -5.88 -6.11
CA GLU A 480 -10.37 -5.05 -7.17
C GLU A 480 -10.59 -5.85 -8.45
N LYS A 481 -9.60 -6.62 -8.88
CA LYS A 481 -9.64 -7.48 -10.07
C LYS A 481 -10.77 -8.50 -10.02
N ASN A 482 -10.87 -9.26 -8.92
CA ASN A 482 -11.92 -10.27 -8.74
C ASN A 482 -13.31 -9.64 -8.69
N GLU A 483 -13.46 -8.55 -7.92
CA GLU A 483 -14.72 -7.85 -7.76
C GLU A 483 -15.18 -7.18 -9.06
N GLY A 484 -14.27 -6.63 -9.86
CA GLY A 484 -14.58 -6.03 -11.15
C GLY A 484 -15.20 -7.03 -12.13
N PHE A 485 -14.60 -8.20 -12.30
CA PHE A 485 -15.16 -9.25 -13.16
C PHE A 485 -16.43 -9.84 -12.59
N PHE A 486 -16.47 -10.09 -11.28
CA PHE A 486 -17.68 -10.58 -10.59
C PHE A 486 -18.87 -9.65 -10.82
N THR A 487 -18.67 -8.33 -10.70
CA THR A 487 -19.75 -7.35 -10.89
C THR A 487 -20.35 -7.43 -12.30
N ILE A 488 -19.54 -7.55 -13.33
CA ILE A 488 -20.02 -7.70 -14.72
C ILE A 488 -20.79 -9.02 -14.88
N CYS A 489 -20.27 -10.13 -14.34
CA CYS A 489 -20.96 -11.42 -14.37
C CYS A 489 -22.30 -11.36 -13.61
N GLN A 490 -22.34 -10.73 -12.45
CA GLN A 490 -23.53 -10.57 -11.62
C GLN A 490 -24.62 -9.74 -12.34
N GLN A 491 -24.25 -8.64 -12.95
CA GLN A 491 -25.17 -7.77 -13.70
C GLN A 491 -25.78 -8.47 -14.94
N ARG A 492 -25.00 -9.36 -15.58
CA ARG A 492 -25.48 -10.18 -16.70
C ARG A 492 -26.26 -11.43 -16.26
N GLY A 493 -26.16 -11.81 -15.01
CA GLY A 493 -26.72 -13.01 -14.43
C GLY A 493 -25.69 -14.13 -14.25
N LEU A 494 -25.50 -14.55 -13.00
CA LEU A 494 -24.57 -15.63 -12.67
C LEU A 494 -25.10 -16.98 -13.16
N THR A 495 -24.23 -17.74 -13.83
CA THR A 495 -24.57 -19.06 -14.40
C THR A 495 -24.00 -20.23 -13.58
N GLY A 496 -23.18 -19.94 -12.57
CA GLY A 496 -22.44 -20.94 -11.81
C GLY A 496 -21.18 -21.47 -12.53
N LYS A 497 -20.88 -20.95 -13.72
CA LYS A 497 -19.70 -21.32 -14.53
C LYS A 497 -18.62 -20.23 -14.55
N GLN A 498 -19.00 -19.00 -14.18
CA GLN A 498 -18.08 -17.88 -14.14
C GLN A 498 -17.13 -17.97 -12.95
N GLY A 499 -15.93 -17.45 -13.16
CA GLY A 499 -14.95 -17.37 -12.10
C GLY A 499 -13.62 -16.77 -12.53
N VAL A 500 -12.67 -16.77 -11.61
CA VAL A 500 -11.33 -16.20 -11.80
C VAL A 500 -10.27 -17.20 -11.39
N ILE A 501 -9.21 -17.31 -12.19
CA ILE A 501 -7.98 -18.03 -11.85
C ILE A 501 -6.97 -17.02 -11.34
N ILE A 502 -6.39 -17.27 -10.17
CA ILE A 502 -5.42 -16.42 -9.49
C ILE A 502 -4.17 -17.20 -9.08
N PRO A 503 -3.03 -16.53 -8.82
CA PRO A 503 -1.87 -17.16 -8.21
C PRO A 503 -2.16 -17.69 -6.79
N ALA A 504 -1.70 -18.90 -6.46
CA ALA A 504 -1.89 -19.49 -5.13
C ALA A 504 -1.24 -18.64 -4.03
N ALA A 505 -0.09 -18.03 -4.31
CA ALA A 505 0.58 -17.12 -3.38
C ALA A 505 -0.24 -15.85 -3.05
N ASN A 506 -1.25 -15.51 -3.85
CA ASN A 506 -2.13 -14.37 -3.62
C ASN A 506 -3.34 -14.68 -2.72
N VAL A 507 -3.59 -15.92 -2.33
CA VAL A 507 -4.75 -16.26 -1.48
C VAL A 507 -4.72 -15.47 -0.17
N ARG A 508 -3.55 -15.30 0.44
CA ARG A 508 -3.37 -14.50 1.65
C ARG A 508 -3.66 -12.99 1.48
N HIS A 509 -3.71 -12.51 0.24
CA HIS A 509 -3.98 -11.09 -0.05
C HIS A 509 -5.47 -10.80 -0.29
N LEU A 510 -6.33 -11.81 -0.23
CA LEU A 510 -7.74 -11.68 -0.48
C LEU A 510 -8.49 -11.15 0.76
N SER A 511 -9.27 -10.10 0.56
CA SER A 511 -10.28 -9.61 1.49
C SER A 511 -11.47 -9.13 0.64
N LEU A 512 -12.20 -10.11 0.08
CA LEU A 512 -13.23 -9.87 -0.91
C LEU A 512 -14.55 -9.42 -0.27
N SER A 513 -15.37 -8.72 -1.04
CA SER A 513 -16.69 -8.26 -0.61
C SER A 513 -17.58 -9.41 -0.13
N HIS A 514 -18.48 -9.09 0.78
CA HIS A 514 -19.44 -10.07 1.30
C HIS A 514 -20.27 -10.71 0.19
N GLU A 515 -20.67 -9.94 -0.83
CA GLU A 515 -21.49 -10.41 -1.95
C GLU A 515 -20.75 -11.46 -2.78
N LEU A 516 -19.47 -11.23 -3.11
CA LEU A 516 -18.67 -12.19 -3.85
C LEU A 516 -18.42 -13.45 -3.01
N ARG A 517 -18.08 -13.31 -1.73
CA ARG A 517 -17.90 -14.45 -0.81
C ARG A 517 -19.18 -15.30 -0.70
N GLN A 518 -20.35 -14.66 -0.69
CA GLN A 518 -21.62 -15.37 -0.67
C GLN A 518 -21.90 -16.10 -1.99
N ALA A 519 -21.63 -15.47 -3.14
CA ALA A 519 -21.78 -16.11 -4.44
C ALA A 519 -20.85 -17.34 -4.59
N VAL A 520 -19.67 -17.31 -4.01
CA VAL A 520 -18.76 -18.48 -3.97
C VAL A 520 -19.33 -19.58 -3.06
N ALA A 521 -19.85 -19.23 -1.89
CA ALA A 521 -20.48 -20.20 -0.98
C ALA A 521 -21.69 -20.88 -1.63
N ASP A 522 -22.48 -20.13 -2.42
CA ASP A 522 -23.65 -20.63 -3.15
C ASP A 522 -23.30 -21.33 -4.47
N ASN A 523 -22.01 -21.51 -4.78
CA ASN A 523 -21.51 -22.08 -6.05
C ASN A 523 -22.00 -21.36 -7.31
N GLN A 524 -22.28 -20.07 -7.22
CA GLN A 524 -22.67 -19.23 -8.36
C GLN A 524 -21.48 -18.57 -9.05
N PHE A 525 -20.36 -18.44 -8.35
CA PHE A 525 -19.10 -17.95 -8.85
C PHE A 525 -17.95 -18.79 -8.26
N ALA A 526 -16.81 -18.83 -8.91
CA ALA A 526 -15.67 -19.61 -8.40
C ALA A 526 -14.35 -18.84 -8.48
N ILE A 527 -13.47 -19.11 -7.54
CA ILE A 527 -12.07 -18.63 -7.60
C ILE A 527 -11.18 -19.86 -7.46
N TRP A 528 -10.20 -19.96 -8.35
CA TRP A 528 -9.25 -21.06 -8.37
C TRP A 528 -7.84 -20.52 -8.20
N ALA A 529 -7.07 -21.18 -7.35
CA ALA A 529 -5.68 -20.86 -7.08
C ALA A 529 -4.76 -21.90 -7.75
N ILE A 530 -3.73 -21.41 -8.43
CA ILE A 530 -2.76 -22.24 -9.15
C ILE A 530 -1.32 -21.83 -8.86
N ASP A 531 -0.41 -22.79 -8.92
CA ASP A 531 1.04 -22.59 -8.78
C ASP A 531 1.79 -22.68 -10.12
N ASP A 532 1.18 -23.32 -11.12
CA ASP A 532 1.76 -23.52 -12.44
C ASP A 532 0.74 -23.22 -13.54
N ILE A 533 1.19 -22.59 -14.62
CA ILE A 533 0.31 -22.18 -15.74
C ILE A 533 -0.38 -23.36 -16.40
N THR A 534 0.25 -24.55 -16.41
CA THR A 534 -0.32 -25.76 -17.01
C THR A 534 -1.58 -26.23 -16.27
N GLU A 535 -1.78 -25.82 -15.02
CA GLU A 535 -3.00 -26.12 -14.26
C GLU A 535 -4.21 -25.31 -14.76
N ALA A 536 -4.01 -24.12 -15.32
CA ALA A 536 -5.09 -23.30 -15.87
C ALA A 536 -5.67 -23.87 -17.17
N LEU A 537 -4.81 -24.49 -18.01
CA LEU A 537 -5.16 -24.87 -19.38
C LEU A 537 -6.33 -25.86 -19.49
N PRO A 538 -6.45 -26.91 -18.63
CA PRO A 538 -7.60 -27.80 -18.69
C PRO A 538 -8.94 -27.11 -18.38
N MET A 539 -8.92 -26.11 -17.51
CA MET A 539 -10.13 -25.36 -17.17
C MET A 539 -10.55 -24.42 -18.31
N LEU A 540 -9.57 -23.84 -18.97
CA LEU A 540 -9.78 -22.90 -20.06
C LEU A 540 -10.12 -23.56 -21.38
N THR A 541 -9.47 -24.72 -21.68
CA THR A 541 -9.51 -25.34 -23.02
C THR A 541 -10.03 -26.77 -23.05
N GLN A 542 -10.28 -27.37 -21.87
CA GLN A 542 -10.63 -28.80 -21.68
C GLN A 542 -9.50 -29.77 -22.08
N LEU A 543 -8.32 -29.30 -22.44
CA LEU A 543 -7.15 -30.09 -22.79
C LEU A 543 -5.99 -29.85 -21.81
N MET A 544 -5.30 -30.92 -21.44
CA MET A 544 -4.06 -30.84 -20.66
C MET A 544 -2.91 -30.28 -21.52
N TRP A 545 -1.94 -29.64 -20.87
CA TRP A 545 -0.71 -29.24 -21.57
C TRP A 545 0.06 -30.44 -22.08
N ASP A 546 0.28 -31.44 -21.20
CA ASP A 546 0.97 -32.71 -21.47
C ASP A 546 0.28 -33.85 -20.72
N GLY A 547 0.48 -35.11 -21.15
CA GLY A 547 -0.10 -36.28 -20.53
C GLY A 547 -0.57 -37.37 -21.52
N GLU A 548 -1.49 -38.22 -21.06
CA GLU A 548 -2.10 -39.25 -21.90
C GLU A 548 -3.24 -38.71 -22.76
N GLY A 549 -3.30 -39.07 -24.02
CA GLY A 549 -4.32 -38.61 -24.97
C GLY A 549 -3.89 -37.41 -25.80
N GLN A 550 -4.85 -36.70 -26.38
CA GLN A 550 -4.58 -35.49 -27.12
C GLN A 550 -4.29 -34.33 -26.16
N THR A 551 -3.12 -33.71 -26.28
CA THR A 551 -2.65 -32.61 -25.46
C THR A 551 -2.49 -31.32 -26.27
N LEU A 552 -2.45 -30.17 -25.60
CA LEU A 552 -2.19 -28.89 -26.26
C LEU A 552 -0.80 -28.85 -26.91
N ARG A 553 0.22 -29.35 -26.21
CA ARG A 553 1.59 -29.42 -26.73
C ARG A 553 1.67 -30.24 -28.00
N GLN A 554 1.07 -31.43 -28.04
CA GLN A 554 1.03 -32.29 -29.23
C GLN A 554 0.26 -31.61 -30.37
N THR A 555 -0.89 -31.00 -30.07
CA THR A 555 -1.69 -30.29 -31.08
C THR A 555 -0.91 -29.13 -31.71
N ILE A 556 -0.15 -28.37 -30.93
CA ILE A 556 0.71 -27.30 -31.44
C ILE A 556 1.82 -27.87 -32.30
N GLN A 557 2.51 -28.92 -31.84
CA GLN A 557 3.61 -29.59 -32.58
C GLN A 557 3.14 -30.17 -33.92
N GLU A 558 1.96 -30.79 -33.96
CA GLU A 558 1.34 -31.25 -35.20
C GLU A 558 1.04 -30.11 -36.18
N ARG A 559 0.51 -29.00 -35.70
CA ARG A 559 0.26 -27.80 -36.54
C ARG A 559 1.55 -27.19 -37.07
N ILE A 560 2.60 -27.13 -36.26
CA ILE A 560 3.92 -26.68 -36.67
C ILE A 560 4.45 -27.60 -37.80
N ALA A 561 4.38 -28.93 -37.65
CA ALA A 561 4.83 -29.89 -38.65
C ALA A 561 4.05 -29.72 -39.99
N GLN A 562 2.75 -29.53 -39.92
CA GLN A 562 1.92 -29.29 -41.10
C GLN A 562 2.30 -28.00 -41.82
N ALA A 563 2.50 -26.89 -41.11
CA ALA A 563 2.88 -25.59 -41.67
C ALA A 563 4.25 -25.66 -42.36
N THR A 564 5.25 -26.33 -41.73
CA THR A 564 6.59 -26.52 -42.27
C THR A 564 6.56 -27.35 -43.58
N GLN A 565 5.70 -28.37 -43.64
CA GLN A 565 5.52 -29.16 -44.87
C GLN A 565 4.90 -28.35 -46.02
N GLN A 566 3.96 -27.46 -45.73
CA GLN A 566 3.37 -26.58 -46.72
C GLN A 566 4.38 -25.58 -47.27
N GLU A 567 5.21 -24.95 -46.41
CA GLU A 567 6.29 -24.08 -46.86
C GLU A 567 7.29 -24.78 -47.78
N THR A 568 7.69 -26.00 -47.41
CA THR A 568 8.64 -26.80 -48.20
C THR A 568 8.07 -27.09 -49.58
N ARG A 569 6.75 -27.37 -49.66
CA ARG A 569 6.06 -27.60 -50.96
C ARG A 569 5.96 -26.33 -51.81
N HIS A 570 5.87 -25.16 -51.23
CA HIS A 570 5.83 -23.89 -51.95
C HIS A 570 7.19 -23.37 -52.42
N ARG A 571 8.28 -23.78 -51.78
CA ARG A 571 9.67 -23.40 -52.14
C ARG A 571 10.25 -24.16 -53.32
N PHE A 572 9.67 -25.32 -53.73
CA PHE A 572 10.14 -26.05 -54.90
C PHE A 572 9.54 -25.44 -56.21
N PRO A 573 10.38 -25.06 -57.19
CA PRO A 573 9.89 -24.62 -58.51
C PRO A 573 9.10 -25.73 -59.20
N TRP A 574 8.11 -25.34 -59.99
CA TRP A 574 7.09 -26.21 -60.54
C TRP A 574 7.58 -27.52 -61.23
N PRO A 575 8.74 -27.63 -61.87
CA PRO A 575 9.19 -28.93 -62.39
C PRO A 575 9.70 -29.91 -61.29
N LEU A 576 10.05 -29.46 -60.11
CA LEU A 576 10.55 -30.31 -59.03
C LEU A 576 9.47 -30.75 -58.01
N ARG A 577 8.26 -30.19 -58.09
CA ARG A 577 7.10 -30.61 -57.30
C ARG A 577 6.70 -32.08 -57.50
N TRP A 578 7.08 -32.65 -58.61
CA TRP A 578 6.75 -34.05 -58.98
C TRP A 578 7.71 -35.08 -58.37
N LEU A 579 8.89 -34.67 -57.96
CA LEU A 579 9.90 -35.56 -57.37
C LEU A 579 9.81 -35.74 -55.85
N GLY A 580 9.02 -34.91 -55.17
CA GLY A 580 8.82 -34.99 -53.71
C GLY A 580 7.63 -35.84 -53.24
N GLY A 581 6.93 -36.53 -54.16
CA GLY A 581 5.66 -37.20 -53.88
C GLY A 581 5.69 -38.73 -53.74
N THR A 582 6.81 -39.35 -53.41
CA THR A 582 6.86 -40.80 -53.12
C THR A 582 7.76 -41.14 -51.97
N SER A 583 7.27 -41.02 -50.78
CA SER A 583 7.61 -41.88 -49.64
C SER A 583 6.56 -41.78 -48.57
N SER A 584 5.46 -42.46 -48.76
CA SER A 584 4.61 -42.94 -47.67
C SER A 584 4.43 -44.41 -47.87
N ASN A 585 5.17 -45.17 -47.09
CA ASN A 585 4.79 -46.49 -46.59
C ASN A 585 5.18 -46.55 -45.15
#